data_83441fa44b1f52de23eb9dc384f67daf
#
_entry.id   83441fa44b1f52de23eb9dc384f67daf
#
_cell.length_a   1.000
_cell.length_b   1.000
_cell.length_c   1.000
_cell.angle_alpha   90.00
_cell.angle_beta   90.00
_cell.angle_gamma   90.00
#
_symmetry.space_group_name_H-M   'P 1'
#
loop_
_entity.id
_entity.type
_entity.pdbx_description
1 polymer ?
#
loop_
_entity_poly.entity_id
_entity_poly.type
_entity_poly.pdbx_seq_one_letter_code
_entity_poly.pdbx_strand_id
1 'polypeptide(L)'
;MQTLALLQSTDAFKLVGVGLAAAGVGAPGIGMGYLIGQTIASIHRQPEAFEQTRVFLFLGIGLVEAFALYGIIFALLIAFVL
;
A
#
# COMPACT_ATOMS: atom_id res chain seq x y z
N MET A 1 -2.67 28.94 27.08
CA MET A 1 -2.78 27.53 27.56
C MET A 1 -3.71 26.72 26.66
N GLN A 2 -4.94 27.20 26.43
CA GLN A 2 -5.88 26.45 25.54
C GLN A 2 -5.38 26.31 24.13
N THR A 3 -4.78 27.38 23.57
CA THR A 3 -4.23 27.34 22.23
C THR A 3 -3.13 26.30 22.09
N LEU A 4 -2.24 26.23 23.08
CA LEU A 4 -1.18 25.24 23.08
C LEU A 4 -1.73 23.81 23.18
N ALA A 5 -2.75 23.61 24.05
CA ALA A 5 -3.39 22.31 24.17
C ALA A 5 -4.06 21.88 22.87
N LEU A 6 -4.71 22.81 22.14
CA LEU A 6 -5.33 22.51 20.85
C LEU A 6 -4.28 22.16 19.81
N LEU A 7 -3.15 22.87 19.78
CA LEU A 7 -2.07 22.56 18.85
C LEU A 7 -1.49 21.18 19.11
N GLN A 8 -1.27 20.83 20.37
CA GLN A 8 -0.76 19.50 20.76
C GLN A 8 -1.75 18.41 20.39
N SER A 9 -3.05 18.66 20.61
CA SER A 9 -4.10 17.72 20.26
C SER A 9 -4.15 17.50 18.74
N THR A 10 -4.04 18.58 17.95
CA THR A 10 -4.01 18.49 16.49
C THR A 10 -2.81 17.69 16.00
N ASP A 11 -1.65 17.90 16.60
CA ASP A 11 -0.44 17.16 16.24
C ASP A 11 -0.58 15.67 16.60
N ALA A 12 -1.23 15.34 17.71
CA ALA A 12 -1.46 13.96 18.10
C ALA A 12 -2.37 13.25 17.08
N PHE A 13 -3.46 13.91 16.67
CA PHE A 13 -4.34 13.35 15.65
C PHE A 13 -3.65 13.24 14.30
N LYS A 14 -2.78 14.18 13.99
CA LYS A 14 -1.97 14.15 12.78
C LYS A 14 -1.07 12.92 12.76
N LEU A 15 -0.42 12.61 13.86
CA LEU A 15 0.42 11.41 13.98
C LEU A 15 -0.39 10.14 13.85
N VAL A 16 -1.61 10.10 14.39
CA VAL A 16 -2.51 8.96 14.20
C VAL A 16 -2.87 8.81 12.73
N GLY A 17 -3.15 9.91 12.04
CA GLY A 17 -3.43 9.90 10.61
C GLY A 17 -2.28 9.35 9.79
N VAL A 18 -1.04 9.75 10.12
CA VAL A 18 0.16 9.24 9.45
C VAL A 18 0.28 7.73 9.68
N GLY A 19 0.06 7.28 10.92
CA GLY A 19 0.12 5.86 11.24
C GLY A 19 -0.90 5.04 10.48
N LEU A 20 -2.14 5.53 10.37
CA LEU A 20 -3.19 4.85 9.63
C LEU A 20 -2.88 4.80 8.14
N ALA A 21 -2.39 5.90 7.57
CA ALA A 21 -2.02 5.94 6.17
C ALA A 21 -0.85 4.99 5.88
N ALA A 22 0.15 4.96 6.77
CA ALA A 22 1.29 4.05 6.63
C ALA A 22 0.86 2.59 6.77
N ALA A 23 -0.05 2.31 7.70
CA ALA A 23 -0.59 0.95 7.88
C ALA A 23 -1.33 0.47 6.64
N GLY A 24 -1.99 1.39 5.92
CA GLY A 24 -2.68 1.09 4.67
C GLY A 24 -1.74 0.58 3.58
N VAL A 25 -0.43 0.84 3.67
CA VAL A 25 0.56 0.32 2.73
C VAL A 25 0.72 -1.19 2.89
N GLY A 26 0.44 -1.73 4.07
CA GLY A 26 0.53 -3.17 4.31
C GLY A 26 -0.51 -3.98 3.56
N ALA A 27 -1.70 -3.42 3.33
CA ALA A 27 -2.76 -4.13 2.61
C ALA A 27 -2.35 -4.46 1.16
N PRO A 28 -1.77 -3.55 0.37
CA PRO A 28 -1.22 -3.91 -0.94
C PRO A 28 -0.15 -5.01 -0.85
N GLY A 29 0.63 -5.05 0.23
CA GLY A 29 1.61 -6.11 0.43
C GLY A 29 0.96 -7.48 0.53
N ILE A 30 -0.16 -7.58 1.22
CA ILE A 30 -0.93 -8.83 1.29
C ILE A 30 -1.43 -9.21 -0.09
N GLY A 31 -2.00 -8.27 -0.83
CA GLY A 31 -2.47 -8.49 -2.19
C GLY A 31 -1.37 -8.95 -3.12
N MET A 32 -0.19 -8.35 -3.01
CA MET A 32 0.98 -8.74 -3.81
C MET A 32 1.39 -10.17 -3.50
N GLY A 33 1.45 -10.52 -2.21
CA GLY A 33 1.78 -11.88 -1.81
C GLY A 33 0.79 -12.89 -2.35
N TYR A 34 -0.50 -12.58 -2.30
CA TYR A 34 -1.53 -13.45 -2.83
C TYR A 34 -1.38 -13.61 -4.36
N LEU A 35 -1.19 -12.51 -5.07
CA LEU A 35 -1.04 -12.50 -6.52
C LEU A 35 0.15 -13.36 -6.95
N ILE A 36 1.31 -13.13 -6.35
CA ILE A 36 2.52 -13.86 -6.71
C ILE A 36 2.42 -15.31 -6.28
N GLY A 37 1.89 -15.59 -5.09
CA GLY A 37 1.71 -16.95 -4.61
C GLY A 37 0.80 -17.76 -5.52
N GLN A 38 -0.33 -17.20 -5.93
CA GLN A 38 -1.24 -17.87 -6.86
C GLN A 38 -0.60 -18.08 -8.23
N THR A 39 0.18 -17.11 -8.69
CA THR A 39 0.88 -17.22 -9.97
C THR A 39 1.89 -18.36 -9.93
N ILE A 40 2.68 -18.45 -8.87
CA ILE A 40 3.67 -19.52 -8.72
C ILE A 40 2.97 -20.87 -8.71
N ALA A 41 1.88 -21.01 -7.95
CA ALA A 41 1.12 -22.25 -7.90
C ALA A 41 0.59 -22.63 -9.27
N SER A 42 0.11 -21.67 -10.04
CA SER A 42 -0.43 -21.91 -11.37
C SER A 42 0.66 -22.33 -12.35
N ILE A 43 1.83 -21.71 -12.27
CA ILE A 43 2.98 -22.06 -13.13
C ILE A 43 3.42 -23.49 -12.85
N HIS A 44 3.40 -23.93 -11.59
CA HIS A 44 3.75 -25.31 -11.25
C HIS A 44 2.77 -26.31 -11.81
N ARG A 45 1.50 -25.92 -12.01
CA ARG A 45 0.49 -26.79 -12.60
C ARG A 45 0.55 -26.79 -14.13
N GLN A 46 0.73 -25.62 -14.72
CA GLN A 46 0.73 -25.41 -16.16
C GLN A 46 1.82 -24.41 -16.53
N PRO A 47 3.07 -24.85 -16.66
CA PRO A 47 4.17 -23.93 -16.96
C PRO A 47 3.96 -23.18 -18.30
N GLU A 48 3.33 -23.82 -19.27
CA GLU A 48 3.10 -23.23 -20.61
C GLU A 48 2.12 -22.05 -20.57
N ALA A 49 1.30 -21.94 -19.53
CA ALA A 49 0.36 -20.83 -19.39
C ALA A 49 1.06 -19.52 -18.99
N PHE A 50 2.30 -19.57 -18.54
CA PHE A 50 3.02 -18.38 -18.09
C PHE A 50 3.16 -17.33 -19.17
N GLU A 51 3.46 -17.76 -20.41
CA GLU A 51 3.63 -16.84 -21.52
C GLU A 51 2.37 -16.00 -21.79
N GLN A 52 1.19 -16.60 -21.62
CA GLN A 52 -0.07 -15.90 -21.82
C GLN A 52 -0.44 -15.04 -20.60
N THR A 53 0.00 -15.44 -19.42
CA THR A 53 -0.40 -14.82 -18.15
C THR A 53 0.54 -13.69 -17.73
N ARG A 54 1.79 -13.70 -18.18
CA ARG A 54 2.82 -12.79 -17.65
C ARG A 54 2.46 -11.31 -17.80
N VAL A 55 1.78 -10.94 -18.88
CA VAL A 55 1.39 -9.55 -19.11
C VAL A 55 0.41 -9.09 -18.01
N PHE A 56 -0.58 -9.94 -17.72
CA PHE A 56 -1.54 -9.64 -16.66
C PHE A 56 -0.89 -9.68 -15.28
N LEU A 57 0.10 -10.55 -15.08
CA LEU A 57 0.85 -10.60 -13.84
C LEU A 57 1.58 -9.28 -13.60
N PHE A 58 2.32 -8.79 -14.58
CA PHE A 58 3.06 -7.55 -14.43
C PHE A 58 2.14 -6.34 -14.31
N LEU A 59 1.02 -6.35 -15.01
CA LEU A 59 0.00 -5.30 -14.85
C LEU A 59 -0.54 -5.31 -13.43
N GLY A 60 -0.85 -6.48 -12.88
CA GLY A 60 -1.34 -6.61 -11.51
C GLY A 60 -0.31 -6.14 -10.48
N ILE A 61 0.96 -6.49 -10.67
CA ILE A 61 2.05 -6.04 -9.80
C ILE A 61 2.11 -4.51 -9.81
N GLY A 62 2.07 -3.90 -11.00
CA GLY A 62 2.12 -2.44 -11.13
C GLY A 62 0.96 -1.75 -10.43
N LEU A 63 -0.26 -2.30 -10.55
CA LEU A 63 -1.43 -1.72 -9.89
C LEU A 63 -1.33 -1.82 -8.36
N VAL A 64 -0.89 -2.96 -7.84
CA VAL A 64 -0.73 -3.13 -6.39
C VAL A 64 0.35 -2.19 -5.86
N GLU A 65 1.46 -2.06 -6.57
CA GLU A 65 2.52 -1.12 -6.20
C GLU A 65 2.01 0.33 -6.22
N ALA A 66 1.18 0.68 -7.19
CA ALA A 66 0.60 2.03 -7.27
C ALA A 66 -0.24 2.34 -6.03
N PHE A 67 -1.05 1.39 -5.56
CA PHE A 67 -1.84 1.59 -4.34
C PHE A 67 -0.93 1.79 -3.12
N ALA A 68 0.17 1.05 -3.03
CA ALA A 68 1.14 1.22 -1.95
C ALA A 68 1.76 2.63 -1.98
N LEU A 69 2.11 3.11 -3.17
CA LEU A 69 2.68 4.44 -3.34
C LEU A 69 1.68 5.53 -2.97
N TYR A 70 0.39 5.37 -3.29
CA TYR A 70 -0.63 6.32 -2.87
C TYR A 70 -0.70 6.42 -1.35
N GLY A 71 -0.62 5.29 -0.65
CA GLY A 71 -0.62 5.29 0.82
C GLY A 71 0.57 6.06 1.39
N ILE A 72 1.76 5.87 0.81
CA ILE A 72 2.96 6.59 1.22
C ILE A 72 2.81 8.08 0.98
N ILE A 73 2.29 8.47 -0.18
CA ILE A 73 2.10 9.88 -0.53
C ILE A 73 1.15 10.55 0.45
N PHE A 74 0.02 9.92 0.78
CA PHE A 74 -0.92 10.48 1.74
C PHE A 74 -0.32 10.58 3.12
N ALA A 75 0.48 9.60 3.56
CA ALA A 75 1.17 9.66 4.83
C ALA A 75 2.11 10.86 4.89
N LEU A 76 2.87 11.10 3.83
CA LEU A 76 3.80 12.24 3.76
C LEU A 76 3.05 13.57 3.71
N LEU A 77 1.94 13.64 2.98
CA LEU A 77 1.13 14.85 2.94
C LEU A 77 0.59 15.21 4.32
N ILE A 78 0.08 14.23 5.05
CA ILE A 78 -0.42 14.46 6.39
C ILE A 78 0.70 14.90 7.32
N ALA A 79 1.88 14.25 7.21
CA ALA A 79 2.99 14.52 8.11
C ALA A 79 3.58 15.92 7.91
N PHE A 80 3.71 16.39 6.66
CA PHE A 80 4.50 17.58 6.35
C PHE A 80 3.70 18.74 5.80
N VAL A 81 2.59 18.50 5.14
CA VAL A 81 1.81 19.57 4.49
C VAL A 81 0.60 19.95 5.32
N LEU A 82 -0.13 18.99 5.80
CA LEU A 82 -1.33 19.23 6.61
C LEU A 82 -0.97 19.34 8.07
#